data_d6b7b66b76be46194d9639434625da46
#
_entry.id   d6b7b66b76be46194d9639434625da46
#
_cell.length_a   1.000
_cell.length_b   1.000
_cell.length_c   1.000
_cell.angle_alpha   90.00
_cell.angle_beta   90.00
_cell.angle_gamma   90.00
#
_symmetry.space_group_name_H-M   'P 1'
#
loop_
_entity.id
_entity.type
_entity.pdbx_description
1 polymer ?
#
loop_
_entity_poly.entity_id
_entity_poly.type
_entity_poly.pdbx_seq_one_letter_code
_entity_poly.pdbx_strand_id
1 'polypeptide(L)'
;MTEGLSFPRTATGRSSILPPLPWHYSGDLLTVEYRTDPSAIRALLPDDVSLPRDDEDPGAVAFIWADWQACSDDGRELDDPIRLQYKEAFVVVRCRWRDQLWSRCVFIWVDKDFAMVRGHLQGYPKKLGSVQMSRPVTVGRGGPRLEPGGRLSGTLAAYDRRLAQARVTLRGPADANGFVNGLPMLHHRFLSSIEADGTDSLREVVTMRGVDVELSQAWSGDAELELFDSPVEELTTIAPREMLGGYWRSVGTTFAGGQTLERDPA
;
A
#
# COMPACT_ATOMS: atom_id res chain seq x y z
N MET A 1 9.27 -24.20 24.00
CA MET A 1 9.30 -23.62 22.63
C MET A 1 8.95 -22.14 22.75
N THR A 2 9.54 -21.27 21.93
CA THR A 2 9.16 -19.85 21.87
C THR A 2 8.05 -19.67 20.86
N GLU A 3 7.08 -18.81 21.16
CA GLU A 3 5.91 -18.50 20.33
C GLU A 3 6.00 -17.08 19.77
N GLY A 4 5.17 -16.75 18.79
CA GLY A 4 5.08 -15.45 18.13
C GLY A 4 5.39 -15.55 16.63
N LEU A 5 4.61 -14.85 15.81
CA LEU A 5 4.79 -14.81 14.36
C LEU A 5 6.07 -14.05 13.96
N SER A 6 6.46 -13.06 14.77
CA SER A 6 7.65 -12.24 14.57
C SER A 6 8.41 -12.08 15.90
N PHE A 7 9.44 -11.26 15.91
CA PHE A 7 10.23 -10.99 17.12
C PHE A 7 9.56 -9.93 18.02
N PRO A 8 9.89 -9.90 19.33
CA PRO A 8 10.62 -10.99 20.01
C PRO A 8 9.72 -12.24 20.13
N ARG A 9 10.34 -13.41 19.97
CA ARG A 9 9.68 -14.69 20.28
C ARG A 9 9.89 -15.01 21.76
N THR A 10 8.80 -15.24 22.47
CA THR A 10 8.80 -15.51 23.93
C THR A 10 7.98 -16.74 24.24
N ALA A 11 8.01 -17.21 25.50
CA ALA A 11 7.27 -18.40 25.91
C ALA A 11 5.74 -18.31 25.70
N THR A 12 5.18 -17.08 25.62
CA THR A 12 3.75 -16.85 25.43
C THR A 12 3.40 -16.20 24.09
N GLY A 13 4.41 -15.81 23.28
CA GLY A 13 4.22 -15.05 22.05
C GLY A 13 3.67 -13.63 22.21
N ARG A 14 3.27 -13.22 23.42
CA ARG A 14 2.57 -11.96 23.69
C ARG A 14 3.37 -10.72 23.31
N SER A 15 4.70 -10.80 23.37
CA SER A 15 5.60 -9.70 23.02
C SER A 15 5.89 -9.60 21.52
N SER A 16 5.40 -10.54 20.70
CA SER A 16 5.57 -10.49 19.24
C SER A 16 5.00 -9.18 18.69
N ILE A 17 5.77 -8.50 17.83
CA ILE A 17 5.31 -7.25 17.19
C ILE A 17 4.12 -7.49 16.25
N LEU A 18 3.99 -8.71 15.71
CA LEU A 18 2.86 -9.10 14.88
C LEU A 18 1.96 -10.09 15.63
N PRO A 19 0.64 -9.90 15.62
CA PRO A 19 -0.30 -10.90 16.08
C PRO A 19 -0.32 -12.10 15.11
N PRO A 20 -0.90 -13.25 15.51
CA PRO A 20 -1.08 -14.37 14.60
C PRO A 20 -2.02 -14.02 13.44
N LEU A 21 -1.90 -14.76 12.33
CA LEU A 21 -2.84 -14.73 11.22
C LEU A 21 -4.17 -15.42 11.59
N PRO A 22 -5.29 -15.08 10.91
CA PRO A 22 -5.44 -14.05 9.87
C PRO A 22 -5.45 -12.63 10.42
N TRP A 23 -5.27 -11.63 9.52
CA TRP A 23 -5.41 -10.22 9.86
C TRP A 23 -6.60 -9.61 9.12
N HIS A 24 -7.52 -9.03 9.86
CA HIS A 24 -8.69 -8.33 9.33
C HIS A 24 -8.40 -6.85 9.24
N TYR A 25 -8.76 -6.26 8.12
CA TYR A 25 -8.54 -4.84 7.84
C TYR A 25 -9.87 -4.13 7.58
N SER A 26 -9.99 -2.93 8.09
CA SER A 26 -11.04 -1.98 7.73
C SER A 26 -10.40 -0.59 7.59
N GLY A 27 -10.69 0.13 6.53
CA GLY A 27 -10.10 1.45 6.36
C GLY A 27 -10.67 2.23 5.20
N ASP A 28 -10.32 3.51 5.18
CA ASP A 28 -10.66 4.45 4.14
C ASP A 28 -9.48 4.64 3.18
N LEU A 29 -9.75 4.64 1.88
CA LEU A 29 -8.77 4.82 0.83
C LEU A 29 -9.05 6.08 0.02
N LEU A 30 -8.05 6.95 -0.09
CA LEU A 30 -7.99 8.04 -1.05
C LEU A 30 -7.00 7.64 -2.14
N THR A 31 -7.47 7.43 -3.36
CA THR A 31 -6.68 7.00 -4.50
C THR A 31 -6.58 8.12 -5.52
N VAL A 32 -5.38 8.35 -6.05
CA VAL A 32 -5.13 9.23 -7.20
C VAL A 32 -4.50 8.38 -8.29
N GLU A 33 -5.12 8.34 -9.46
CA GLU A 33 -4.59 7.64 -10.63
C GLU A 33 -4.08 8.62 -11.69
N TYR A 34 -2.94 8.25 -12.27
CA TYR A 34 -2.27 9.04 -13.29
C TYR A 34 -1.44 8.15 -14.22
N ARG A 35 -0.97 8.71 -15.32
CA ARG A 35 0.06 8.10 -16.18
C ARG A 35 1.38 8.83 -16.02
N THR A 36 2.45 8.04 -15.97
CA THR A 36 3.84 8.49 -16.03
C THR A 36 4.54 7.89 -17.26
N ASP A 37 5.84 8.11 -17.39
CA ASP A 37 6.66 7.44 -18.40
C ASP A 37 6.77 5.94 -18.08
N PRO A 38 6.38 5.02 -18.99
CA PRO A 38 6.59 3.60 -18.79
C PRO A 38 8.04 3.21 -18.50
N SER A 39 9.02 3.93 -19.09
CA SER A 39 10.44 3.67 -18.84
C SER A 39 10.83 3.95 -17.37
N ALA A 40 10.20 4.93 -16.73
CA ALA A 40 10.40 5.20 -15.31
C ALA A 40 9.85 4.08 -14.44
N ILE A 41 8.68 3.51 -14.80
CA ILE A 41 8.14 2.33 -14.11
C ILE A 41 9.08 1.14 -14.32
N ARG A 42 9.58 0.91 -15.57
CA ARG A 42 10.52 -0.20 -15.87
C ARG A 42 11.76 -0.15 -14.97
N ALA A 43 12.28 1.04 -14.70
CA ALA A 43 13.45 1.22 -13.85
C ALA A 43 13.21 0.83 -12.37
N LEU A 44 11.96 0.75 -11.92
CA LEU A 44 11.58 0.31 -10.57
C LEU A 44 11.25 -1.18 -10.46
N LEU A 45 11.17 -1.89 -11.61
CA LEU A 45 10.84 -3.31 -11.63
C LEU A 45 12.11 -4.15 -11.59
N PRO A 46 12.11 -5.29 -10.87
CA PRO A 46 13.16 -6.30 -10.96
C PRO A 46 13.36 -6.80 -12.40
N ASP A 47 14.53 -7.40 -12.68
CA ASP A 47 14.90 -7.83 -14.04
C ASP A 47 13.97 -8.90 -14.62
N ASP A 48 13.45 -9.78 -13.77
CA ASP A 48 12.52 -10.86 -14.12
C ASP A 48 11.06 -10.41 -14.24
N VAL A 49 10.78 -9.13 -13.99
CA VAL A 49 9.44 -8.52 -14.10
C VAL A 49 9.42 -7.53 -15.26
N SER A 50 8.46 -7.62 -16.13
CA SER A 50 8.30 -6.72 -17.27
C SER A 50 7.14 -5.73 -17.09
N LEU A 51 7.14 -4.70 -17.95
CA LEU A 51 5.98 -3.81 -18.09
C LEU A 51 4.75 -4.57 -18.62
N PRO A 52 3.55 -4.08 -18.36
CA PRO A 52 2.34 -4.48 -19.09
C PRO A 52 2.50 -4.30 -20.61
N ARG A 53 1.65 -4.94 -21.39
CA ARG A 53 1.54 -4.68 -22.83
C ARG A 53 0.95 -3.29 -23.09
N ASP A 54 1.10 -2.77 -24.31
CA ASP A 54 0.61 -1.43 -24.64
C ASP A 54 -0.91 -1.26 -24.42
N ASP A 55 -1.69 -2.32 -24.66
CA ASP A 55 -3.14 -2.36 -24.43
C ASP A 55 -3.55 -2.53 -22.96
N GLU A 56 -2.59 -2.76 -22.06
CA GLU A 56 -2.78 -2.91 -20.62
C GLU A 56 -2.38 -1.65 -19.82
N ASP A 57 -2.10 -0.54 -20.48
CA ASP A 57 -1.70 0.75 -19.92
C ASP A 57 -0.41 0.68 -19.06
N PRO A 58 0.77 0.52 -19.69
CA PRO A 58 2.04 0.33 -18.98
C PRO A 58 2.52 1.56 -18.20
N GLY A 59 1.94 2.74 -18.45
CA GLY A 59 2.23 3.97 -17.72
C GLY A 59 1.32 4.24 -16.53
N ALA A 60 0.33 3.39 -16.27
CA ALA A 60 -0.66 3.63 -15.23
C ALA A 60 -0.10 3.42 -13.82
N VAL A 61 -0.37 4.40 -12.94
CA VAL A 61 0.06 4.44 -11.54
C VAL A 61 -1.13 4.81 -10.67
N ALA A 62 -1.27 4.13 -9.53
CA ALA A 62 -2.17 4.54 -8.45
C ALA A 62 -1.33 4.95 -7.23
N PHE A 63 -1.53 6.17 -6.76
CA PHE A 63 -1.02 6.63 -5.48
C PHE A 63 -2.17 6.62 -4.47
N ILE A 64 -2.03 5.87 -3.38
CA ILE A 64 -3.10 5.57 -2.44
C ILE A 64 -2.67 6.00 -1.05
N TRP A 65 -3.52 6.78 -0.38
CA TRP A 65 -3.48 7.04 1.06
C TRP A 65 -4.54 6.18 1.72
N ALA A 66 -4.16 5.51 2.80
CA ALA A 66 -5.08 4.66 3.56
C ALA A 66 -5.01 4.97 5.06
N ASP A 67 -6.17 4.99 5.70
CA ASP A 67 -6.33 5.05 7.17
C ASP A 67 -6.95 3.72 7.62
N TRP A 68 -6.11 2.85 8.16
CA TRP A 68 -6.44 1.47 8.46
C TRP A 68 -6.67 1.22 9.94
N GLN A 69 -7.56 0.29 10.21
CA GLN A 69 -7.63 -0.51 11.44
C GLN A 69 -7.34 -1.97 11.06
N ALA A 70 -6.55 -2.67 11.88
CA ALA A 70 -6.22 -4.07 11.62
C ALA A 70 -6.11 -4.87 12.91
N CYS A 71 -6.86 -5.95 13.02
CA CYS A 71 -6.83 -6.86 14.17
C CYS A 71 -6.59 -8.32 13.74
N SER A 72 -6.20 -9.15 14.68
CA SER A 72 -6.20 -10.60 14.56
C SER A 72 -7.59 -11.18 14.84
N ASP A 73 -7.73 -12.49 14.64
CA ASP A 73 -9.00 -13.21 14.80
C ASP A 73 -9.58 -13.12 16.22
N ASP A 74 -8.72 -13.05 17.24
CA ASP A 74 -9.14 -12.92 18.63
C ASP A 74 -9.53 -11.49 19.03
N GLY A 75 -9.32 -10.52 18.14
CA GLY A 75 -9.78 -9.13 18.30
C GLY A 75 -9.13 -8.35 19.41
N ARG A 76 -8.01 -8.78 19.99
CA ARG A 76 -7.36 -8.07 21.12
C ARG A 76 -6.95 -6.64 20.78
N GLU A 77 -6.62 -6.38 19.52
CA GLU A 77 -6.24 -5.04 19.06
C GLU A 77 -7.42 -4.07 19.10
N LEU A 78 -8.67 -4.54 19.13
CA LEU A 78 -9.86 -3.66 19.25
C LEU A 78 -9.88 -2.88 20.58
N ASP A 79 -9.31 -3.45 21.63
CA ASP A 79 -9.19 -2.81 22.95
C ASP A 79 -7.89 -1.99 23.08
N ASP A 80 -7.03 -2.00 22.04
CA ASP A 80 -5.74 -1.30 22.03
C ASP A 80 -5.56 -0.49 20.74
N PRO A 81 -6.18 0.71 20.63
CA PRO A 81 -6.17 1.49 19.39
C PRO A 81 -4.79 1.83 18.84
N ILE A 82 -3.75 1.88 19.68
CA ILE A 82 -2.39 2.18 19.23
C ILE A 82 -1.77 1.03 18.44
N ARG A 83 -2.23 -0.20 18.68
CA ARG A 83 -1.83 -1.42 17.94
C ARG A 83 -2.79 -1.79 16.82
N LEU A 84 -3.95 -1.16 16.80
CA LEU A 84 -5.00 -1.35 15.81
C LEU A 84 -4.82 -0.41 14.60
N GLN A 85 -4.59 0.88 14.87
CA GLN A 85 -4.69 1.96 13.90
C GLN A 85 -3.32 2.31 13.30
N TYR A 86 -3.27 2.44 11.98
CA TYR A 86 -2.11 2.95 11.28
C TYR A 86 -2.51 3.59 9.95
N LYS A 87 -1.65 4.45 9.44
CA LYS A 87 -1.80 5.04 8.11
C LYS A 87 -0.67 4.62 7.20
N GLU A 88 -0.99 4.52 5.92
CA GLU A 88 0.00 4.30 4.90
C GLU A 88 -0.26 5.13 3.64
N ALA A 89 0.82 5.42 2.91
CA ALA A 89 0.76 6.00 1.58
C ALA A 89 1.62 5.14 0.67
N PHE A 90 1.06 4.67 -0.43
CA PHE A 90 1.71 3.69 -1.28
C PHE A 90 1.41 3.88 -2.76
N VAL A 91 2.36 3.45 -3.58
CA VAL A 91 2.30 3.55 -5.04
C VAL A 91 2.23 2.16 -5.64
N VAL A 92 1.20 1.93 -6.45
CA VAL A 92 0.95 0.68 -7.15
C VAL A 92 1.07 0.89 -8.64
N VAL A 93 1.76 -0.03 -9.30
CA VAL A 93 1.86 -0.12 -10.75
C VAL A 93 1.41 -1.51 -11.20
N ARG A 94 1.04 -1.64 -12.47
CA ARG A 94 0.86 -2.95 -13.10
C ARG A 94 2.20 -3.48 -13.60
N CYS A 95 2.36 -4.79 -13.58
CA CYS A 95 3.54 -5.47 -14.11
C CYS A 95 3.17 -6.85 -14.63
N ARG A 96 4.06 -7.46 -15.40
CA ARG A 96 3.91 -8.86 -15.87
C ARG A 96 5.05 -9.72 -15.33
N TRP A 97 4.68 -10.90 -14.87
CA TRP A 97 5.60 -11.94 -14.48
C TRP A 97 5.09 -13.28 -15.01
N ARG A 98 5.91 -14.04 -15.74
CA ARG A 98 5.54 -15.30 -16.38
C ARG A 98 4.22 -15.17 -17.19
N ASP A 99 4.13 -14.16 -18.04
CA ASP A 99 2.98 -13.88 -18.91
C ASP A 99 1.65 -13.54 -18.20
N GLN A 100 1.64 -13.43 -16.90
CA GLN A 100 0.49 -13.01 -16.12
C GLN A 100 0.60 -11.55 -15.69
N LEU A 101 -0.54 -10.85 -15.69
CA LEU A 101 -0.65 -9.46 -15.23
C LEU A 101 -0.86 -9.43 -13.72
N TRP A 102 -0.13 -8.54 -13.03
CA TRP A 102 -0.12 -8.36 -11.58
C TRP A 102 -0.15 -6.89 -11.20
N SER A 103 -0.51 -6.60 -9.95
CA SER A 103 -0.22 -5.34 -9.28
C SER A 103 1.07 -5.46 -8.47
N ARG A 104 1.86 -4.37 -8.41
CA ARG A 104 3.08 -4.30 -7.59
C ARG A 104 3.13 -2.98 -6.85
N CYS A 105 3.37 -3.03 -5.55
CA CYS A 105 3.68 -1.86 -4.76
C CYS A 105 5.18 -1.55 -4.89
N VAL A 106 5.51 -0.39 -5.48
CA VAL A 106 6.90 0.03 -5.71
C VAL A 106 7.43 0.95 -4.63
N PHE A 107 6.57 1.74 -3.99
CA PHE A 107 6.90 2.61 -2.85
C PHE A 107 5.78 2.53 -1.82
N ILE A 108 6.15 2.52 -0.52
CA ILE A 108 5.16 2.56 0.57
C ILE A 108 5.78 3.10 1.85
N TRP A 109 5.05 3.98 2.52
CA TRP A 109 5.39 4.52 3.83
C TRP A 109 4.25 4.28 4.80
N VAL A 110 4.61 3.95 6.05
CA VAL A 110 3.66 3.70 7.14
C VAL A 110 4.05 4.49 8.38
N ASP A 111 3.10 4.75 9.26
CA ASP A 111 3.33 5.52 10.49
C ASP A 111 3.54 4.64 11.75
N LYS A 112 3.55 3.30 11.59
CA LYS A 112 3.70 2.34 12.70
C LYS A 112 4.71 1.24 12.37
N ASP A 113 5.45 0.84 13.41
CA ASP A 113 6.45 -0.22 13.36
C ASP A 113 5.86 -1.59 13.01
N PHE A 114 4.75 -1.98 13.66
CA PHE A 114 4.09 -3.25 13.36
C PHE A 114 3.60 -3.31 11.91
N ALA A 115 3.11 -2.20 11.35
CA ALA A 115 2.69 -2.14 9.95
C ALA A 115 3.88 -2.27 8.98
N MET A 116 5.05 -1.73 9.35
CA MET A 116 6.29 -1.90 8.61
C MET A 116 6.75 -3.36 8.61
N VAL A 117 6.86 -3.98 9.80
CA VAL A 117 7.28 -5.39 9.93
C VAL A 117 6.32 -6.34 9.22
N ARG A 118 5.00 -6.08 9.32
CA ARG A 118 3.97 -6.83 8.58
C ARG A 118 4.20 -6.76 7.07
N GLY A 119 4.53 -5.58 6.56
CA GLY A 119 4.83 -5.39 5.15
C GLY A 119 6.08 -6.16 4.71
N HIS A 120 7.17 -6.10 5.47
CA HIS A 120 8.38 -6.86 5.15
C HIS A 120 8.13 -8.36 5.12
N LEU A 121 7.27 -8.88 6.02
CA LEU A 121 6.84 -10.28 5.97
C LEU A 121 6.12 -10.63 4.65
N GLN A 122 5.38 -9.68 4.09
CA GLN A 122 4.62 -9.81 2.85
C GLN A 122 5.42 -9.42 1.59
N GLY A 123 6.64 -8.91 1.73
CA GLY A 123 7.47 -8.43 0.62
C GLY A 123 7.19 -6.99 0.17
N TYR A 124 6.38 -6.24 0.90
CA TYR A 124 6.20 -4.81 0.63
C TYR A 124 7.44 -4.01 1.07
N PRO A 125 7.91 -3.04 0.25
CA PRO A 125 9.10 -2.22 0.56
C PRO A 125 8.76 -1.10 1.55
N LYS A 126 8.18 -1.43 2.71
CA LYS A 126 7.70 -0.44 3.69
C LYS A 126 8.82 0.29 4.40
N LYS A 127 8.66 1.60 4.50
CA LYS A 127 9.50 2.52 5.29
C LYS A 127 8.61 3.31 6.26
N LEU A 128 9.21 3.92 7.29
CA LEU A 128 8.49 4.83 8.17
C LEU A 128 8.28 6.20 7.50
N GLY A 129 7.09 6.78 7.72
CA GLY A 129 6.74 8.12 7.24
C GLY A 129 5.59 8.72 8.03
N SER A 130 5.39 10.01 7.87
CA SER A 130 4.23 10.72 8.40
C SER A 130 3.17 10.80 7.30
N VAL A 131 2.08 10.08 7.49
CA VAL A 131 0.97 9.99 6.54
C VAL A 131 -0.27 10.63 7.16
N GLN A 132 -0.87 11.58 6.45
CA GLN A 132 -2.13 12.21 6.86
C GLN A 132 -3.11 12.19 5.69
N MET A 133 -4.39 11.96 6.00
CA MET A 133 -5.47 12.08 5.03
C MET A 133 -6.73 12.63 5.66
N SER A 134 -7.56 13.25 4.84
CA SER A 134 -8.89 13.72 5.24
C SER A 134 -9.78 12.54 5.64
N ARG A 135 -10.56 12.73 6.68
CA ARG A 135 -11.57 11.75 7.12
C ARG A 135 -12.96 12.33 6.95
N PRO A 136 -13.81 11.73 6.11
CA PRO A 136 -15.22 12.10 6.04
C PRO A 136 -15.92 11.87 7.37
N VAL A 137 -16.65 12.88 7.83
CA VAL A 137 -17.47 12.79 9.05
C VAL A 137 -18.87 13.27 8.72
N THR A 138 -19.89 12.54 9.16
CA THR A 138 -21.28 12.79 8.79
C THR A 138 -21.94 13.98 9.49
N VAL A 139 -21.30 14.49 10.55
CA VAL A 139 -21.82 15.61 11.38
C VAL A 139 -20.79 16.75 11.47
N GLY A 140 -21.26 17.96 11.71
CA GLY A 140 -20.43 19.16 11.87
C GLY A 140 -19.89 19.70 10.53
N ARG A 141 -19.08 20.75 10.58
CA ARG A 141 -18.46 21.43 9.40
C ARG A 141 -16.95 21.31 9.35
N GLY A 142 -16.34 20.54 10.27
CA GLY A 142 -14.89 20.44 10.42
C GLY A 142 -14.22 19.39 9.52
N GLY A 143 -14.96 18.69 8.67
CA GLY A 143 -14.44 17.66 7.79
C GLY A 143 -15.10 17.64 6.41
N PRO A 144 -14.51 16.92 5.45
CA PRO A 144 -15.08 16.78 4.12
C PRO A 144 -16.38 15.97 4.17
N ARG A 145 -17.22 16.18 3.16
CA ARG A 145 -18.43 15.42 2.92
C ARG A 145 -18.24 14.55 1.68
N LEU A 146 -18.88 13.37 1.69
CA LEU A 146 -19.00 12.53 0.52
C LEU A 146 -20.22 12.97 -0.30
N GLU A 147 -20.02 14.07 -1.03
CA GLU A 147 -21.00 14.70 -1.89
C GLU A 147 -20.29 15.44 -3.05
N PRO A 148 -20.97 15.77 -4.15
CA PRO A 148 -20.37 16.59 -5.21
C PRO A 148 -19.78 17.89 -4.67
N GLY A 149 -18.53 18.19 -5.01
CA GLY A 149 -17.76 19.33 -4.49
C GLY A 149 -17.03 19.05 -3.18
N GLY A 150 -17.24 17.90 -2.53
CA GLY A 150 -16.48 17.47 -1.34
C GLY A 150 -14.99 17.35 -1.65
N ARG A 151 -14.12 17.91 -0.79
CA ARG A 151 -12.67 17.93 -0.99
C ARG A 151 -11.98 17.02 0.01
N LEU A 152 -11.22 16.06 -0.51
CA LEU A 152 -10.38 15.13 0.25
C LEU A 152 -8.92 15.39 -0.08
N SER A 153 -8.03 15.23 0.88
CA SER A 153 -6.59 15.46 0.70
C SER A 153 -5.78 14.40 1.41
N GLY A 154 -4.63 14.09 0.83
CA GLY A 154 -3.61 13.24 1.42
C GLY A 154 -2.24 13.92 1.41
N THR A 155 -1.43 13.71 2.44
CA THR A 155 -0.05 14.18 2.49
C THR A 155 0.88 13.09 2.99
N LEU A 156 2.10 13.11 2.48
CA LEU A 156 3.18 12.19 2.87
C LEU A 156 4.44 13.00 3.15
N ALA A 157 5.11 12.69 4.26
CA ALA A 157 6.45 13.17 4.58
C ALA A 157 7.30 12.03 5.15
N ALA A 158 8.60 12.05 4.90
CA ALA A 158 9.58 11.19 5.52
C ALA A 158 10.89 11.98 5.71
N TYR A 159 11.65 11.66 6.77
CA TYR A 159 12.91 12.35 7.09
C TYR A 159 12.74 13.89 7.12
N ASP A 160 11.67 14.36 7.77
CA ASP A 160 11.30 15.78 7.91
C ASP A 160 11.07 16.54 6.58
N ARG A 161 10.81 15.83 5.49
CA ARG A 161 10.54 16.39 4.17
C ARG A 161 9.16 15.97 3.67
N ARG A 162 8.44 16.91 3.08
CA ARG A 162 7.25 16.61 2.28
C ARG A 162 7.70 15.85 1.03
N LEU A 163 7.05 14.70 0.76
CA LEU A 163 7.31 13.88 -0.44
C LEU A 163 6.16 13.96 -1.43
N ALA A 164 4.93 14.04 -0.93
CA ALA A 164 3.75 14.13 -1.78
C ALA A 164 2.60 14.85 -1.08
N GLN A 165 1.75 15.48 -1.89
CA GLN A 165 0.44 15.94 -1.48
C GLN A 165 -0.57 15.75 -2.61
N ALA A 166 -1.79 15.37 -2.24
CA ALA A 166 -2.88 15.18 -3.19
C ALA A 166 -4.15 15.88 -2.72
N ARG A 167 -4.99 16.24 -3.69
CA ARG A 167 -6.36 16.70 -3.48
C ARG A 167 -7.28 16.01 -4.47
N VAL A 168 -8.43 15.55 -3.98
CA VAL A 168 -9.53 15.06 -4.82
C VAL A 168 -10.76 15.89 -4.54
N THR A 169 -11.35 16.47 -5.60
CA THR A 169 -12.64 17.15 -5.54
C THR A 169 -13.69 16.23 -6.14
N LEU A 170 -14.59 15.72 -5.30
CA LEU A 170 -15.58 14.71 -5.69
C LEU A 170 -16.58 15.25 -6.71
N ARG A 171 -16.88 14.46 -7.73
CA ARG A 171 -17.94 14.70 -8.72
C ARG A 171 -19.21 13.92 -8.39
N GLY A 172 -19.08 12.67 -7.93
CA GLY A 172 -20.23 11.81 -7.62
C GLY A 172 -19.82 10.38 -7.30
N PRO A 173 -20.84 9.52 -7.05
CA PRO A 173 -20.65 8.09 -6.91
C PRO A 173 -20.00 7.47 -8.17
N ALA A 174 -19.25 6.39 -7.96
CA ALA A 174 -18.57 5.65 -9.02
C ALA A 174 -18.72 4.13 -8.80
N ASP A 175 -18.58 3.35 -9.86
CA ASP A 175 -18.67 1.88 -9.79
C ASP A 175 -17.37 1.26 -9.26
N ALA A 176 -16.23 1.93 -9.41
CA ALA A 176 -14.92 1.46 -9.00
C ALA A 176 -14.11 2.56 -8.29
N ASN A 177 -13.08 2.15 -7.56
CA ASN A 177 -12.12 3.03 -6.89
C ASN A 177 -10.79 3.06 -7.66
N GLY A 178 -10.88 3.36 -8.96
CA GLY A 178 -9.74 3.26 -9.87
C GLY A 178 -9.56 1.88 -10.49
N PHE A 179 -8.62 1.75 -11.40
CA PHE A 179 -8.43 0.53 -12.20
C PHE A 179 -7.08 -0.16 -11.98
N VAL A 180 -6.08 0.54 -11.44
CA VAL A 180 -4.72 -0.02 -11.28
C VAL A 180 -4.69 -1.08 -10.19
N ASN A 181 -5.40 -0.87 -9.09
CA ASN A 181 -5.37 -1.72 -7.90
C ASN A 181 -6.47 -2.80 -7.91
N GLY A 182 -6.60 -3.55 -9.01
CA GLY A 182 -7.61 -4.61 -9.16
C GLY A 182 -7.07 -6.02 -9.22
N LEU A 183 -5.75 -6.19 -9.30
CA LEU A 183 -5.06 -7.46 -9.49
C LEU A 183 -4.41 -7.95 -8.18
N PRO A 184 -4.12 -9.25 -8.06
CA PRO A 184 -3.29 -9.75 -6.97
C PRO A 184 -1.92 -9.06 -6.95
N MET A 185 -1.36 -8.88 -5.76
CA MET A 185 -0.03 -8.30 -5.59
C MET A 185 1.06 -9.32 -5.86
N LEU A 186 2.12 -8.90 -6.54
CA LEU A 186 3.35 -9.66 -6.76
C LEU A 186 4.52 -8.91 -6.14
N HIS A 187 5.24 -9.53 -5.23
CA HIS A 187 6.42 -8.95 -4.61
C HIS A 187 7.61 -9.92 -4.60
N HIS A 188 8.81 -9.35 -4.60
CA HIS A 188 10.03 -10.07 -4.26
C HIS A 188 10.29 -9.85 -2.78
N ARG A 189 10.33 -10.93 -2.02
CA ARG A 189 10.69 -10.95 -0.62
C ARG A 189 12.13 -11.43 -0.49
N PHE A 190 12.96 -10.63 0.15
CA PHE A 190 14.35 -10.98 0.38
C PHE A 190 14.77 -10.60 1.79
N LEU A 191 15.77 -11.29 2.29
CA LEU A 191 16.45 -11.00 3.53
C LEU A 191 17.95 -11.08 3.25
N SER A 192 18.63 -9.96 3.37
CA SER A 192 20.07 -9.91 3.19
C SER A 192 20.79 -10.75 4.26
N SER A 193 21.88 -11.40 3.85
CA SER A 193 22.78 -12.09 4.79
C SER A 193 23.36 -11.11 5.80
N ILE A 194 23.68 -11.60 6.99
CA ILE A 194 24.41 -10.82 7.99
C ILE A 194 25.91 -10.74 7.65
N GLU A 195 26.39 -11.64 6.81
CA GLU A 195 27.76 -11.62 6.30
C GLU A 195 27.95 -10.44 5.34
N ALA A 196 29.14 -9.85 5.32
CA ALA A 196 29.43 -8.68 4.48
C ALA A 196 29.78 -9.04 3.02
N ASP A 197 29.20 -10.12 2.50
CA ASP A 197 29.43 -10.64 1.15
C ASP A 197 28.44 -10.14 0.10
N GLY A 198 27.40 -9.40 0.54
CA GLY A 198 26.37 -8.84 -0.32
C GLY A 198 25.35 -9.86 -0.83
N THR A 199 25.34 -11.08 -0.29
CA THR A 199 24.36 -12.11 -0.63
C THR A 199 23.03 -11.92 0.11
N ASP A 200 21.99 -12.61 -0.33
CA ASP A 200 20.72 -12.73 0.37
C ASP A 200 20.59 -14.12 0.99
N SER A 201 20.18 -14.20 2.26
CA SER A 201 19.86 -15.45 2.95
C SER A 201 18.44 -15.98 2.60
N LEU A 202 17.62 -15.17 1.96
CA LEU A 202 16.31 -15.53 1.45
C LEU A 202 16.00 -14.69 0.22
N ARG A 203 15.51 -15.36 -0.85
CA ARG A 203 14.92 -14.70 -2.04
C ARG A 203 13.69 -15.48 -2.48
N GLU A 204 12.56 -14.80 -2.57
CA GLU A 204 11.28 -15.40 -2.93
C GLU A 204 10.46 -14.45 -3.80
N VAL A 205 9.72 -15.01 -4.74
CA VAL A 205 8.60 -14.34 -5.40
C VAL A 205 7.32 -14.77 -4.68
N VAL A 206 6.57 -13.81 -4.17
CA VAL A 206 5.37 -14.05 -3.38
C VAL A 206 4.18 -13.31 -3.96
N THR A 207 2.99 -13.89 -3.79
CA THR A 207 1.73 -13.23 -4.13
C THR A 207 0.80 -13.21 -2.94
N MET A 208 -0.07 -12.22 -2.93
CA MET A 208 -1.14 -12.09 -1.94
C MET A 208 -2.37 -11.43 -2.54
N ARG A 209 -3.50 -11.82 -2.00
CA ARG A 209 -4.80 -11.23 -2.29
C ARG A 209 -5.63 -11.24 -1.02
N GLY A 210 -6.33 -10.14 -0.76
CA GLY A 210 -7.33 -10.11 0.30
C GLY A 210 -8.51 -11.00 -0.01
N VAL A 211 -9.07 -11.64 1.00
CA VAL A 211 -10.33 -12.39 0.95
C VAL A 211 -11.37 -11.66 1.80
N ASP A 212 -12.62 -12.10 1.78
CA ASP A 212 -13.74 -11.51 2.53
C ASP A 212 -13.85 -9.99 2.28
N VAL A 213 -13.84 -9.62 1.00
CA VAL A 213 -13.78 -8.21 0.62
C VAL A 213 -15.15 -7.56 0.75
N GLU A 214 -15.21 -6.52 1.58
CA GLU A 214 -16.37 -5.63 1.73
C GLU A 214 -16.02 -4.23 1.22
N LEU A 215 -16.92 -3.61 0.47
CA LEU A 215 -16.67 -2.33 -0.19
C LEU A 215 -17.84 -1.38 0.04
N SER A 216 -17.54 -0.14 0.44
CA SER A 216 -18.55 0.93 0.42
C SER A 216 -18.79 1.43 -1.01
N GLN A 217 -19.78 2.29 -1.17
CA GLN A 217 -19.95 3.09 -2.40
C GLN A 217 -18.64 3.83 -2.67
N ALA A 218 -18.08 3.65 -3.88
CA ALA A 218 -16.96 4.46 -4.35
C ALA A 218 -17.44 5.85 -4.78
N TRP A 219 -16.56 6.84 -4.61
CA TRP A 219 -16.73 8.20 -5.11
C TRP A 219 -15.56 8.53 -6.03
N SER A 220 -15.83 9.24 -7.11
CA SER A 220 -14.80 9.70 -8.05
C SER A 220 -14.84 11.21 -8.20
N GLY A 221 -13.71 11.77 -8.66
CA GLY A 221 -13.57 13.21 -8.86
C GLY A 221 -12.29 13.61 -9.56
N ASP A 222 -12.08 14.93 -9.64
CA ASP A 222 -10.87 15.52 -10.17
C ASP A 222 -9.75 15.40 -9.14
N ALA A 223 -8.56 15.03 -9.60
CA ALA A 223 -7.39 14.87 -8.75
C ALA A 223 -6.27 15.84 -9.11
N GLU A 224 -5.58 16.30 -8.09
CA GLU A 224 -4.31 17.01 -8.16
C GLU A 224 -3.27 16.23 -7.35
N LEU A 225 -2.06 16.07 -7.88
CA LEU A 225 -0.95 15.40 -7.19
C LEU A 225 0.32 16.22 -7.42
N GLU A 226 0.99 16.55 -6.33
CA GLU A 226 2.30 17.20 -6.33
C GLU A 226 3.30 16.30 -5.61
N LEU A 227 4.44 16.05 -6.25
CA LEU A 227 5.56 15.30 -5.71
C LEU A 227 6.73 16.24 -5.48
N PHE A 228 7.46 16.02 -4.39
CA PHE A 228 8.57 16.90 -3.97
C PHE A 228 9.89 16.12 -3.99
N ASP A 229 10.94 16.78 -4.44
CA ASP A 229 12.27 16.20 -4.47
C ASP A 229 12.81 15.91 -3.08
N SER A 230 13.58 14.82 -3.01
CA SER A 230 14.25 14.39 -1.80
C SER A 230 15.63 13.77 -2.16
N PRO A 231 16.67 14.04 -1.38
CA PRO A 231 17.98 13.43 -1.64
C PRO A 231 18.06 11.93 -1.27
N VAL A 232 17.01 11.40 -0.64
CA VAL A 232 16.95 10.01 -0.13
C VAL A 232 15.69 9.25 -0.57
N GLU A 233 14.87 9.86 -1.45
CA GLU A 233 13.65 9.25 -1.99
C GLU A 233 13.54 9.55 -3.50
N GLU A 234 13.07 8.57 -4.26
CA GLU A 234 13.03 8.62 -5.72
C GLU A 234 11.61 8.77 -6.28
N LEU A 235 10.66 9.25 -5.47
CA LEU A 235 9.25 9.30 -5.83
C LEU A 235 8.98 10.19 -7.06
N THR A 236 9.74 11.26 -7.25
CA THR A 236 9.61 12.17 -8.39
C THR A 236 10.00 11.56 -9.74
N THR A 237 10.69 10.42 -9.75
CA THR A 237 11.01 9.68 -11.00
C THR A 237 9.77 9.23 -11.75
N ILE A 238 8.66 9.02 -11.02
CA ILE A 238 7.35 8.62 -11.57
C ILE A 238 6.33 9.75 -11.49
N ALA A 239 6.76 10.99 -11.67
CA ALA A 239 5.86 12.16 -11.65
C ALA A 239 4.73 12.06 -12.68
N PRO A 240 3.54 12.59 -12.38
CA PRO A 240 2.41 12.59 -13.29
C PRO A 240 2.71 13.31 -14.61
N ARG A 241 2.38 12.66 -15.73
CA ARG A 241 2.28 13.28 -17.06
C ARG A 241 0.83 13.55 -17.46
N GLU A 242 -0.09 12.70 -17.00
CA GLU A 242 -1.52 12.82 -17.26
C GLU A 242 -2.28 12.35 -16.01
N MET A 243 -3.16 13.20 -15.48
CA MET A 243 -4.06 12.82 -14.39
C MET A 243 -5.26 12.06 -14.94
N LEU A 244 -5.59 10.90 -14.36
CA LEU A 244 -6.72 10.07 -14.76
C LEU A 244 -7.94 10.29 -13.88
N GLY A 245 -7.74 10.49 -12.59
CA GLY A 245 -8.82 10.77 -11.64
C GLY A 245 -8.45 10.55 -10.20
N GLY A 246 -9.37 10.90 -9.32
CA GLY A 246 -9.26 10.63 -7.89
C GLY A 246 -10.48 9.88 -7.39
N TYR A 247 -10.29 9.07 -6.35
CA TYR A 247 -11.32 8.20 -5.83
C TYR A 247 -11.27 8.13 -4.30
N TRP A 248 -12.40 7.83 -3.70
CA TRP A 248 -12.50 7.50 -2.28
C TRP A 248 -13.49 6.36 -2.07
N ARG A 249 -13.17 5.47 -1.14
CA ARG A 249 -14.09 4.46 -0.58
C ARG A 249 -13.55 3.87 0.72
N SER A 250 -14.42 3.26 1.52
CA SER A 250 -14.03 2.35 2.60
C SER A 250 -13.91 0.92 2.05
N VAL A 251 -12.96 0.18 2.61
CA VAL A 251 -12.66 -1.21 2.24
C VAL A 251 -12.47 -2.04 3.50
N GLY A 252 -13.13 -3.19 3.57
CA GLY A 252 -12.84 -4.27 4.50
C GLY A 252 -12.21 -5.45 3.76
N THR A 253 -11.22 -6.12 4.36
CA THR A 253 -10.59 -7.31 3.76
C THR A 253 -9.84 -8.11 4.79
N THR A 254 -9.66 -9.41 4.55
CA THR A 254 -8.88 -10.32 5.38
C THR A 254 -7.62 -10.76 4.65
N PHE A 255 -6.46 -10.68 5.31
CA PHE A 255 -5.24 -11.34 4.88
C PHE A 255 -5.09 -12.66 5.64
N ALA A 256 -5.42 -13.76 4.96
CA ALA A 256 -5.33 -15.12 5.51
C ALA A 256 -3.96 -15.78 5.29
N GLY A 257 -3.04 -15.08 4.64
CA GLY A 257 -1.72 -15.55 4.23
C GLY A 257 -1.47 -15.30 2.75
N GLY A 258 -0.21 -15.34 2.35
CA GLY A 258 0.21 -15.28 0.95
C GLY A 258 0.66 -16.64 0.42
N GLN A 259 1.12 -16.65 -0.82
CA GLN A 259 1.68 -17.83 -1.46
C GLN A 259 3.08 -17.52 -1.99
N THR A 260 4.04 -18.39 -1.71
CA THR A 260 5.34 -18.37 -2.38
C THR A 260 5.17 -19.02 -3.76
N LEU A 261 5.47 -18.25 -4.81
CA LEU A 261 5.41 -18.72 -6.21
C LEU A 261 6.74 -19.30 -6.66
N GLU A 262 7.83 -18.72 -6.16
CA GLU A 262 9.19 -19.14 -6.46
C GLU A 262 10.10 -18.87 -5.24
N ARG A 263 11.07 -19.73 -5.02
CA ARG A 263 12.11 -19.57 -4.02
C ARG A 263 13.43 -19.97 -4.63
N ASP A 264 14.40 -19.06 -4.61
CA ASP A 264 15.76 -19.41 -5.01
C ASP A 264 16.33 -20.43 -3.99
N PRO A 265 17.01 -21.47 -4.44
CA PRO A 265 17.78 -22.32 -3.53
C PRO A 265 18.85 -21.46 -2.84
N ALA A 266 18.92 -21.58 -1.52
CA ALA A 266 19.93 -20.94 -0.70
C ALA A 266 21.32 -21.49 -1.01
#